data_8616f3c8792f4b8e04c8a5274ae59fbe
#
_entry.id   8616f3c8792f4b8e04c8a5274ae59fbe
#
_cell.length_a   1.000
_cell.length_b   1.000
_cell.length_c   1.000
_cell.angle_alpha   90.00
_cell.angle_beta   90.00
_cell.angle_gamma   90.00
#
_symmetry.space_group_name_H-M   'P 1'
#
loop_
_entity.id
_entity.type
_entity.pdbx_description
1 polymer ?
#
loop_
_entity_poly.entity_id
_entity_poly.type
_entity_poly.pdbx_seq_one_letter_code
_entity_poly.pdbx_strand_id
1 'polypeptide(L)'
;MDNVTAELAEYFDRNTGVGVLSTADVQGRVNSAIYARPHIQDDGTAAFVMRRRRTRANLEQNPHACYLFRTEGPGHTGRRLALTLVRTDDDPAVVQSMRRRQRPDTE
;
A
#
# COMPACT_ATOMS: atom_id res chain seq x y z
N MET A 1 -0.24 -7.11 18.58
CA MET A 1 0.53 -6.57 17.43
C MET A 1 2.01 -6.70 17.75
N ASP A 2 2.79 -7.27 16.85
CA ASP A 2 4.23 -7.41 17.09
C ASP A 2 4.96 -6.08 16.88
N ASN A 3 6.24 -6.04 17.22
CA ASN A 3 7.01 -4.79 17.17
C ASN A 3 7.16 -4.25 15.75
N VAL A 4 7.35 -5.13 14.77
CA VAL A 4 7.53 -4.69 13.38
C VAL A 4 6.22 -4.09 12.85
N THR A 5 5.09 -4.74 13.12
CA THR A 5 3.79 -4.24 12.72
C THR A 5 3.50 -2.90 13.36
N ALA A 6 3.77 -2.77 14.67
CA ALA A 6 3.53 -1.52 15.39
C ALA A 6 4.43 -0.39 14.87
N GLU A 7 5.69 -0.68 14.57
CA GLU A 7 6.60 0.32 14.04
C GLU A 7 6.16 0.80 12.65
N LEU A 8 5.73 -0.11 11.78
CA LEU A 8 5.26 0.26 10.46
C LEU A 8 3.97 1.07 10.52
N ALA A 9 3.04 0.68 11.39
CA ALA A 9 1.79 1.42 11.57
C ALA A 9 2.09 2.85 12.01
N GLU A 10 2.95 3.02 12.99
CA GLU A 10 3.34 4.33 13.48
C GLU A 10 4.06 5.14 12.40
N TYR A 11 4.96 4.49 11.67
CA TYR A 11 5.70 5.17 10.61
C TYR A 11 4.76 5.78 9.56
N PHE A 12 3.79 5.00 9.08
CA PHE A 12 2.86 5.48 8.05
C PHE A 12 1.83 6.46 8.62
N ASP A 13 1.55 6.41 9.92
CA ASP A 13 0.68 7.40 10.53
C ASP A 13 1.35 8.76 10.67
N ARG A 14 2.67 8.76 10.88
CA ARG A 14 3.41 9.99 11.16
C ARG A 14 4.06 10.63 9.95
N ASN A 15 4.24 9.89 8.87
CA ASN A 15 4.98 10.40 7.73
C ASN A 15 4.12 10.54 6.50
N THR A 16 4.30 11.63 5.77
CA THR A 16 3.71 11.82 4.46
C THR A 16 4.80 11.66 3.41
N GLY A 17 4.42 11.46 2.18
CA GLY A 17 5.37 11.27 1.10
C GLY A 17 4.70 10.69 -0.12
N VAL A 18 5.51 10.09 -0.99
CA VAL A 18 5.04 9.50 -2.22
C VAL A 18 5.31 8.01 -2.21
N GLY A 19 4.30 7.22 -2.50
CA GLY A 19 4.42 5.77 -2.58
C GLY A 19 4.15 5.27 -3.98
N VAL A 20 4.90 4.25 -4.37
CA VAL A 20 4.76 3.60 -5.67
C VAL A 20 4.61 2.11 -5.44
N LEU A 21 3.51 1.56 -5.96
CA LEU A 21 3.26 0.13 -5.89
C LEU A 21 3.60 -0.48 -7.23
N SER A 22 4.52 -1.42 -7.24
CA SER A 22 4.99 -2.07 -8.46
C SER A 22 4.52 -3.52 -8.47
N THR A 23 3.97 -3.93 -9.60
CA THR A 23 3.41 -5.27 -9.79
C THR A 23 3.86 -5.82 -11.15
N ALA A 24 3.64 -7.08 -11.38
CA ALA A 24 3.95 -7.70 -12.66
C ALA A 24 2.87 -8.72 -13.02
N ASP A 25 2.70 -8.96 -14.33
CA ASP A 25 1.80 -10.02 -14.78
C ASP A 25 2.57 -11.35 -14.84
N VAL A 26 1.91 -12.42 -15.32
CA VAL A 26 2.54 -13.74 -15.37
C VAL A 26 3.70 -13.82 -16.37
N GLN A 27 3.78 -12.87 -17.29
CA GLN A 27 4.86 -12.82 -18.26
C GLN A 27 6.02 -11.95 -17.81
N GLY A 28 5.93 -11.40 -16.60
CA GLY A 28 6.98 -10.56 -16.06
C GLY A 28 6.94 -9.11 -16.52
N ARG A 29 5.85 -8.69 -17.17
CA ARG A 29 5.71 -7.27 -17.53
C ARG A 29 5.32 -6.48 -16.30
N VAL A 30 6.12 -5.46 -16.00
CA VAL A 30 5.94 -4.70 -14.76
C VAL A 30 5.14 -3.44 -14.98
N ASN A 31 4.48 -3.00 -13.92
CA ASN A 31 3.72 -1.77 -13.89
C ASN A 31 3.97 -1.09 -12.55
N SER A 32 4.07 0.22 -12.56
CA SER A 32 4.23 0.99 -11.33
C SER A 32 3.18 2.07 -11.29
N ALA A 33 2.57 2.26 -10.13
CA ALA A 33 1.51 3.25 -9.96
C ALA A 33 1.65 3.91 -8.59
N ILE A 34 1.27 5.18 -8.52
CA ILE A 34 1.30 5.90 -7.25
C ILE A 34 0.13 5.45 -6.41
N TYR A 35 0.41 5.09 -5.18
CA TYR A 35 -0.60 4.67 -4.20
C TYR A 35 -0.40 5.42 -2.88
N ALA A 36 -1.51 5.74 -2.24
CA ALA A 36 -1.48 6.32 -0.91
C ALA A 36 -0.90 5.32 0.09
N ARG A 37 -0.51 5.82 1.23
CA ARG A 37 0.06 5.00 2.30
C ARG A 37 -0.89 3.87 2.69
N PRO A 38 -0.36 2.68 2.95
CA PRO A 38 -1.19 1.57 3.36
C PRO A 38 -1.69 1.74 4.79
N HIS A 39 -2.76 1.01 5.12
CA HIS A 39 -3.17 0.85 6.50
C HIS A 39 -2.54 -0.44 7.00
N ILE A 40 -1.71 -0.33 8.01
CA ILE A 40 -1.08 -1.52 8.61
C ILE A 40 -2.07 -2.04 9.66
N GLN A 41 -2.56 -3.24 9.42
CA GLN A 41 -3.60 -3.83 10.27
C GLN A 41 -2.97 -4.65 11.40
N ASP A 42 -3.77 -4.94 12.43
CA ASP A 42 -3.28 -5.61 13.63
C ASP A 42 -2.72 -7.00 13.34
N ASP A 43 -3.20 -7.65 12.28
CA ASP A 43 -2.73 -8.98 11.89
C ASP A 43 -1.42 -8.92 11.08
N GLY A 44 -0.86 -7.75 10.90
CA GLY A 44 0.40 -7.59 10.17
C GLY A 44 0.24 -7.40 8.67
N THR A 45 -0.99 -7.34 8.16
CA THR A 45 -1.20 -7.10 6.74
C THR A 45 -1.23 -5.61 6.43
N ALA A 46 -0.91 -5.26 5.19
CA ALA A 46 -1.00 -3.89 4.69
C ALA A 46 -2.19 -3.80 3.75
N ALA A 47 -3.11 -2.88 4.02
CA ALA A 47 -4.29 -2.71 3.19
C ALA A 47 -4.17 -1.47 2.33
N PHE A 48 -4.46 -1.62 1.04
CA PHE A 48 -4.45 -0.53 0.08
C PHE A 48 -5.84 -0.41 -0.56
N VAL A 49 -6.26 0.81 -0.83
CA VAL A 49 -7.45 1.04 -1.65
C VAL A 49 -7.02 1.02 -3.10
N MET A 50 -7.67 0.21 -3.91
CA MET A 50 -7.21 -0.05 -5.27
C MET A 50 -8.38 -0.01 -6.26
N ARG A 51 -8.17 0.67 -7.37
CA ARG A 51 -9.14 0.67 -8.46
C ARG A 51 -8.91 -0.57 -9.34
N ARG A 52 -9.92 -0.90 -10.14
CA ARG A 52 -9.81 -2.05 -11.06
C ARG A 52 -9.07 -1.64 -12.31
N ARG A 53 -7.76 -1.47 -12.19
CA ARG A 53 -6.88 -1.08 -13.29
C ARG A 53 -5.70 -2.06 -13.39
N ARG A 54 -4.63 -1.65 -14.04
CA ARG A 54 -3.50 -2.51 -14.35
C ARG A 54 -2.91 -3.18 -13.10
N THR A 55 -2.76 -2.44 -12.02
CA THR A 55 -2.19 -2.98 -10.79
C THR A 55 -3.02 -4.17 -10.29
N ARG A 56 -4.34 -4.01 -10.26
CA ARG A 56 -5.21 -5.09 -9.80
C ARG A 56 -5.19 -6.28 -10.75
N ALA A 57 -5.18 -6.01 -12.06
CA ALA A 57 -5.11 -7.06 -13.06
C ALA A 57 -3.82 -7.87 -12.90
N ASN A 58 -2.70 -7.19 -12.64
CA ASN A 58 -1.44 -7.87 -12.41
C ASN A 58 -1.49 -8.73 -11.16
N LEU A 59 -2.06 -8.23 -10.08
CA LEU A 59 -2.13 -8.97 -8.82
C LEU A 59 -3.02 -10.21 -8.93
N GLU A 60 -3.99 -10.21 -9.83
CA GLU A 60 -4.80 -11.38 -10.07
C GLU A 60 -4.02 -12.49 -10.77
N GLN A 61 -2.95 -12.14 -11.46
CA GLN A 61 -2.09 -13.08 -12.15
C GLN A 61 -0.85 -13.44 -11.33
N ASN A 62 -0.32 -12.49 -10.60
CA ASN A 62 0.92 -12.63 -9.84
C ASN A 62 0.77 -11.89 -8.51
N PRO A 63 0.73 -12.61 -7.39
CA PRO A 63 0.41 -11.98 -6.11
C PRO A 63 1.53 -11.16 -5.47
N HIS A 64 2.69 -11.10 -6.10
CA HIS A 64 3.83 -10.40 -5.51
C HIS A 64 3.88 -8.95 -5.94
N ALA A 65 4.22 -8.06 -5.01
CA ALA A 65 4.31 -6.63 -5.26
C ALA A 65 5.41 -6.02 -4.42
N CYS A 66 5.82 -4.82 -4.81
CA CYS A 66 6.78 -4.04 -4.03
C CYS A 66 6.23 -2.63 -3.86
N TYR A 67 6.17 -2.15 -2.63
CA TYR A 67 5.75 -0.79 -2.34
C TYR A 67 6.97 0.00 -1.89
N LEU A 68 7.30 1.05 -2.63
CA LEU A 68 8.41 1.93 -2.28
C LEU A 68 7.81 3.27 -1.85
N PHE A 69 8.09 3.68 -0.63
CA PHE A 69 7.57 4.93 -0.08
C PHE A 69 8.75 5.84 0.24
N ARG A 70 8.73 7.04 -0.34
CA ARG A 70 9.73 8.05 -0.04
C ARG A 70 9.11 9.05 0.90
N THR A 71 9.71 9.19 2.08
CA THR A 71 9.27 10.15 3.10
C THR A 71 9.47 11.56 2.57
N GLU A 72 8.52 12.43 2.80
CA GLU A 72 8.59 13.83 2.44
C GLU A 72 9.72 14.52 3.20
N GLY A 73 10.36 15.48 2.56
CA GLY A 73 11.45 16.23 3.18
C GLY A 73 12.78 15.99 2.48
N PRO A 74 13.88 16.53 3.04
CA PRO A 74 15.20 16.38 2.43
C PRO A 74 15.74 14.95 2.56
N GLY A 75 16.60 14.58 1.64
CA GLY A 75 17.25 13.29 1.66
C GLY A 75 16.48 12.21 0.94
N HIS A 76 16.95 10.97 1.07
CA HIS A 76 16.39 9.84 0.39
C HIS A 76 15.95 8.78 1.40
N THR A 77 15.14 9.20 2.36
CA THR A 77 14.64 8.28 3.38
C THR A 77 13.29 7.73 2.99
N GLY A 78 13.00 6.53 3.41
CA GLY A 78 11.73 5.89 3.10
C GLY A 78 11.70 4.45 3.54
N ARG A 79 10.76 3.71 2.96
CA ARG A 79 10.57 2.29 3.25
C ARG A 79 10.27 1.53 1.96
N ARG A 80 10.76 0.32 1.90
CA ARG A 80 10.41 -0.60 0.82
C ARG A 80 9.77 -1.83 1.45
N LEU A 81 8.59 -2.17 0.98
CA LEU A 81 7.86 -3.33 1.48
C LEU A 81 7.73 -4.36 0.37
N ALA A 82 8.24 -5.55 0.59
CA ALA A 82 7.98 -6.69 -0.28
C ALA A 82 6.67 -7.30 0.19
N LEU A 83 5.70 -7.39 -0.70
CA LEU A 83 4.33 -7.76 -0.34
C LEU A 83 3.85 -8.95 -1.14
N THR A 84 2.96 -9.72 -0.53
CA THR A 84 2.24 -10.79 -1.23
C THR A 84 0.76 -10.61 -0.97
N LEU A 85 -0.04 -10.61 -2.02
CA LEU A 85 -1.48 -10.46 -1.90
C LEU A 85 -2.07 -11.64 -1.12
N VAL A 86 -2.84 -11.35 -0.08
CA VAL A 86 -3.53 -12.38 0.71
C VAL A 86 -5.01 -12.45 0.37
N ARG A 87 -5.63 -11.32 0.13
CA ARG A 87 -7.05 -11.28 -0.24
C ARG A 87 -7.43 -9.91 -0.77
N THR A 88 -8.55 -9.85 -1.47
CA THR A 88 -9.18 -8.59 -1.86
C THR A 88 -10.54 -8.52 -1.18
N ASP A 89 -10.99 -7.30 -0.92
CA ASP A 89 -12.28 -7.06 -0.30
C ASP A 89 -12.97 -5.94 -1.08
N ASP A 90 -14.08 -6.27 -1.72
CA ASP A 90 -14.81 -5.32 -2.55
C ASP A 90 -16.05 -4.75 -1.83
N ASP A 91 -16.22 -5.01 -0.55
CA ASP A 91 -17.34 -4.47 0.23
C ASP A 91 -17.25 -2.94 0.23
N PRO A 92 -18.26 -2.23 -0.30
CA PRO A 92 -18.21 -0.76 -0.37
C PRO A 92 -18.01 -0.09 0.99
N ALA A 93 -18.54 -0.67 2.05
CA ALA A 93 -18.38 -0.08 3.38
C ALA A 93 -16.93 -0.13 3.85
N VAL A 94 -16.25 -1.25 3.59
CA VAL A 94 -14.84 -1.41 3.95
C VAL A 94 -13.99 -0.45 3.12
N VAL A 95 -14.22 -0.39 1.82
CA VAL A 95 -13.48 0.50 0.92
C VAL A 95 -13.64 1.95 1.35
N GLN A 96 -14.86 2.37 1.68
CA GLN A 96 -15.14 3.73 2.09
C GLN A 96 -14.44 4.09 3.40
N SER A 97 -14.41 3.17 4.35
CA SER A 97 -13.73 3.43 5.62
C SER A 97 -12.22 3.59 5.41
N MET A 98 -11.63 2.81 4.53
CA MET A 98 -10.21 2.92 4.19
C MET A 98 -9.90 4.26 3.53
N ARG A 99 -10.74 4.71 2.61
CA ARG A 99 -10.54 6.00 1.95
C ARG A 99 -10.57 7.15 2.93
N ARG A 100 -11.48 7.12 3.91
CA ARG A 100 -11.54 8.17 4.93
C ARG A 100 -10.26 8.23 5.73
N ARG A 101 -9.72 7.09 6.08
CA ARG A 101 -8.50 7.03 6.87
C ARG A 101 -7.28 7.47 6.08
N GLN A 102 -7.27 7.23 4.78
CA GLN A 102 -6.13 7.57 3.94
C GLN A 102 -6.07 9.03 3.57
N ARG A 103 -7.18 9.75 3.65
CA ARG A 103 -7.17 11.17 3.34
C ARG A 103 -6.64 11.94 4.52
N PRO A 104 -5.64 12.78 4.33
CA PRO A 104 -5.17 13.63 5.41
C PRO A 104 -6.27 14.60 5.80
N ASP A 105 -6.22 15.05 6.99
CA ASP A 105 -7.19 15.97 7.46
C ASP A 105 -6.99 17.32 6.91
N THR A 106 -6.47 17.44 5.89
CA THR A 106 -6.29 18.69 5.38
C THR A 106 -7.26 19.26 4.79
N GLU A 107 -7.25 19.01 4.77
CA GLU A 107 -7.58 19.49 3.92
C GLU A 107 -8.07 20.02 4.02
#